data_d7df0d4e64c2523ff47c137f094d9ca8
#
_entry.id   d7df0d4e64c2523ff47c137f094d9ca8
#
_cell.length_a   1.000
_cell.length_b   1.000
_cell.length_c   1.000
_cell.angle_alpha   90.00
_cell.angle_beta   90.00
_cell.angle_gamma   90.00
#
_symmetry.space_group_name_H-M   'P 1'
#
loop_
_entity.id
_entity.type
_entity.pdbx_description
1 polymer ?
#
loop_
_entity_poly.entity_id
_entity_poly.type
_entity_poly.pdbx_seq_one_letter_code
_entity_poly.pdbx_strand_id
1 'polypeptide(L)'
;MSYAHLQAAWSEWLIEAVCACGVRRAVVSPGSRSTPLVLAMARFEAEGRLTTSVVADERVAGFMALGQAKMTGSPTLLVCTSGTAGSHYYPAVIEASLTGTPLIVLTADRPPELQARGANQTIDQTDLFGRHVRKSLDLG
;
A
#
# COMPACT_ATOMS: atom_id res chain seq x y z
N MET A 1 25.48 -3.62 6.91
CA MET A 1 24.34 -2.81 6.41
C MET A 1 23.38 -2.65 7.58
N SER A 2 22.92 -1.45 7.92
CA SER A 2 21.96 -1.29 9.01
C SER A 2 20.57 -1.75 8.58
N TYR A 3 19.71 -2.12 9.52
CA TYR A 3 18.32 -2.51 9.25
C TYR A 3 17.55 -1.43 8.47
N ALA A 4 17.77 -0.16 8.80
CA ALA A 4 17.16 0.97 8.09
C ALA A 4 17.58 1.04 6.61
N HIS A 5 18.83 0.75 6.30
CA HIS A 5 19.30 0.70 4.90
C HIS A 5 18.67 -0.46 4.13
N LEU A 6 18.49 -1.62 4.78
CA LEU A 6 17.82 -2.75 4.16
C LEU A 6 16.36 -2.45 3.85
N GLN A 7 15.63 -1.85 4.80
CA GLN A 7 14.24 -1.44 4.59
C GLN A 7 14.11 -0.40 3.47
N ALA A 8 15.03 0.57 3.39
CA ALA A 8 15.02 1.57 2.33
C ALA A 8 15.23 0.92 0.95
N ALA A 9 16.25 0.07 0.83
CA ALA A 9 16.54 -0.64 -0.42
C ALA A 9 15.39 -1.55 -0.85
N TRP A 10 14.79 -2.28 0.10
CA TRP A 10 13.63 -3.13 -0.15
C TRP A 10 12.41 -2.33 -0.63
N SER A 11 12.14 -1.21 0.01
CA SER A 11 11.05 -0.31 -0.39
C SER A 11 11.27 0.27 -1.79
N GLU A 12 12.51 0.65 -2.13
CA GLU A 12 12.84 1.13 -3.48
C GLU A 12 12.62 0.03 -4.53
N TRP A 13 13.08 -1.19 -4.28
CA TRP A 13 12.85 -2.32 -5.20
C TRP A 13 11.37 -2.63 -5.39
N LEU A 14 10.58 -2.57 -4.32
CA LEU A 14 9.15 -2.82 -4.38
C LEU A 14 8.44 -1.76 -5.22
N ILE A 15 8.74 -0.47 -5.02
CA ILE A 15 8.16 0.62 -5.81
C ILE A 15 8.65 0.54 -7.27
N GLU A 16 9.92 0.19 -7.52
CA GLU A 16 10.44 -0.06 -8.86
C GLU A 16 9.64 -1.16 -9.56
N ALA A 17 9.44 -2.31 -8.90
CA ALA A 17 8.71 -3.44 -9.45
C ALA A 17 7.25 -3.06 -9.79
N VAL A 18 6.59 -2.33 -8.89
CA VAL A 18 5.22 -1.85 -9.10
C VAL A 18 5.16 -0.89 -10.30
N CYS A 19 6.11 0.04 -10.42
CA CYS A 19 6.19 0.95 -11.56
C CYS A 19 6.52 0.21 -12.87
N ALA A 20 7.37 -0.81 -12.83
CA ALA A 20 7.69 -1.65 -13.99
C ALA A 20 6.44 -2.42 -14.49
N CYS A 21 5.52 -2.76 -13.58
CA CYS A 21 4.21 -3.36 -13.93
C CYS A 21 3.18 -2.33 -14.47
N GLY A 22 3.57 -1.09 -14.72
CA GLY A 22 2.72 -0.09 -15.34
C GLY A 22 1.96 0.83 -14.37
N VAL A 23 2.19 0.72 -13.07
CA VAL A 23 1.62 1.66 -12.09
C VAL A 23 2.26 3.04 -12.27
N ARG A 24 1.42 4.07 -12.34
CA ARG A 24 1.83 5.47 -12.49
C ARG A 24 1.18 6.38 -11.47
N ARG A 25 0.26 5.87 -10.67
CA ARG A 25 -0.47 6.62 -9.65
C ARG A 25 -0.46 5.88 -8.34
N ALA A 26 -0.30 6.64 -7.27
CA ALA A 26 -0.39 6.12 -5.92
C ALA A 26 -1.20 7.06 -5.02
N VAL A 27 -1.91 6.47 -4.09
CA VAL A 27 -2.57 7.19 -2.98
C VAL A 27 -2.00 6.65 -1.68
N VAL A 28 -1.54 7.53 -0.82
CA VAL A 28 -0.91 7.16 0.45
C VAL A 28 -1.61 7.80 1.63
N SER A 29 -1.92 6.98 2.63
CA SER A 29 -2.30 7.41 3.98
C SER A 29 -1.09 7.17 4.89
N PRO A 30 -0.23 8.22 5.10
CA PRO A 30 1.08 8.03 5.68
C PRO A 30 1.01 7.78 7.19
N GLY A 31 1.93 6.97 7.67
CA GLY A 31 2.17 6.76 9.09
C GLY A 31 3.61 6.30 9.32
N SER A 32 4.01 6.20 10.58
CA SER A 32 5.40 5.93 10.95
C SER A 32 5.96 4.64 10.28
N ARG A 33 5.16 3.59 10.17
CA ARG A 33 5.62 2.31 9.62
C ARG A 33 5.72 2.30 8.09
N SER A 34 4.95 3.16 7.41
CA SER A 34 5.03 3.29 5.96
C SER A 34 6.13 4.27 5.50
N THR A 35 6.91 4.88 6.42
CA THR A 35 7.95 5.86 6.07
C THR A 35 8.91 5.39 4.97
N PRO A 36 9.48 4.17 4.98
CA PRO A 36 10.37 3.73 3.93
C PRO A 36 9.70 3.70 2.54
N LEU A 37 8.44 3.24 2.48
CA LEU A 37 7.66 3.23 1.25
C LEU A 37 7.36 4.65 0.76
N VAL A 38 6.97 5.56 1.67
CA VAL A 38 6.68 6.96 1.34
C VAL A 38 7.91 7.68 0.78
N LEU A 39 9.09 7.44 1.37
CA LEU A 39 10.35 8.01 0.88
C LEU A 39 10.72 7.47 -0.50
N ALA A 40 10.55 6.17 -0.73
CA ALA A 40 10.75 5.57 -2.06
C ALA A 40 9.78 6.19 -3.08
N MET A 41 8.48 6.30 -2.75
CA MET A 41 7.48 6.91 -3.62
C MET A 41 7.83 8.37 -3.96
N ALA A 42 8.26 9.17 -2.98
CA ALA A 42 8.66 10.56 -3.19
C ALA A 42 9.85 10.69 -4.16
N ARG A 43 10.81 9.76 -4.08
CA ARG A 43 11.91 9.70 -5.04
C ARG A 43 11.42 9.41 -6.45
N PHE A 44 10.56 8.40 -6.62
CA PHE A 44 10.00 8.06 -7.94
C PHE A 44 9.11 9.16 -8.50
N GLU A 45 8.44 9.93 -7.65
CA GLU A 45 7.70 11.12 -8.05
C GLU A 45 8.63 12.23 -8.55
N ALA A 46 9.74 12.49 -7.84
CA ALA A 46 10.74 13.46 -8.27
C ALA A 46 11.40 13.08 -9.62
N GLU A 47 11.48 11.79 -9.92
CA GLU A 47 11.93 11.26 -11.21
C GLU A 47 10.84 11.29 -12.30
N GLY A 48 9.62 11.74 -12.00
CA GLY A 48 8.49 11.77 -12.93
C GLY A 48 7.91 10.40 -13.28
N ARG A 49 8.20 9.38 -12.48
CA ARG A 49 7.79 7.98 -12.72
C ARG A 49 6.51 7.59 -12.00
N LEU A 50 6.15 8.31 -10.96
CA LEU A 50 4.96 8.09 -10.14
C LEU A 50 4.32 9.45 -9.84
N THR A 51 2.99 9.48 -9.76
CA THR A 51 2.25 10.62 -9.21
C THR A 51 1.60 10.19 -7.91
N THR A 52 1.91 10.88 -6.82
CA THR A 52 1.45 10.53 -5.47
C THR A 52 0.43 11.52 -4.96
N SER A 53 -0.67 11.02 -4.40
CA SER A 53 -1.66 11.80 -3.68
C SER A 53 -1.62 11.41 -2.20
N VAL A 54 -1.50 12.39 -1.31
CA VAL A 54 -1.52 12.16 0.14
C VAL A 54 -2.94 12.40 0.65
N VAL A 55 -3.53 11.39 1.30
CA VAL A 55 -4.88 11.43 1.85
C VAL A 55 -4.85 10.84 3.26
N ALA A 56 -5.14 11.64 4.26
CA ALA A 56 -5.01 11.24 5.66
C ALA A 56 -6.01 10.16 6.10
N ASP A 57 -7.22 10.17 5.53
CA ASP A 57 -8.27 9.18 5.84
C ASP A 57 -8.21 8.03 4.83
N GLU A 58 -7.92 6.83 5.30
CA GLU A 58 -7.80 5.64 4.46
C GLU A 58 -9.08 5.28 3.71
N ARG A 59 -10.25 5.57 4.27
CA ARG A 59 -11.53 5.34 3.61
C ARG A 59 -11.66 6.19 2.36
N VAL A 60 -11.27 7.46 2.47
CA VAL A 60 -11.23 8.39 1.33
C VAL A 60 -10.16 7.99 0.34
N ALA A 61 -8.97 7.62 0.83
CA ALA A 61 -7.86 7.15 0.00
C ALA A 61 -8.25 5.94 -0.85
N GLY A 62 -8.92 4.96 -0.25
CA GLY A 62 -9.40 3.76 -0.94
C GLY A 62 -10.30 4.08 -2.13
N PHE A 63 -11.33 4.91 -1.92
CA PHE A 63 -12.23 5.29 -3.00
C PHE A 63 -11.62 6.26 -4.01
N MET A 64 -10.68 7.11 -3.60
CA MET A 64 -9.90 7.94 -4.53
C MET A 64 -9.07 7.06 -5.49
N ALA A 65 -8.35 6.08 -4.96
CA ALA A 65 -7.57 5.16 -5.78
C ALA A 65 -8.46 4.32 -6.71
N LEU A 66 -9.61 3.84 -6.22
CA LEU A 66 -10.60 3.15 -7.03
C LEU A 66 -11.07 4.03 -8.21
N GLY A 67 -11.40 5.31 -7.95
CA GLY A 67 -11.79 6.26 -8.98
C GLY A 67 -10.69 6.49 -10.01
N GLN A 68 -9.44 6.69 -9.56
CA GLN A 68 -8.29 6.84 -10.44
C GLN A 68 -8.10 5.61 -11.34
N ALA A 69 -8.17 4.42 -10.78
CA ALA A 69 -8.02 3.17 -11.54
C ALA A 69 -9.16 2.96 -12.54
N LYS A 70 -10.41 3.24 -12.16
CA LYS A 70 -11.58 3.18 -13.07
C LYS A 70 -11.43 4.14 -14.24
N MET A 71 -11.02 5.38 -13.99
CA MET A 71 -10.91 6.41 -15.03
C MET A 71 -9.76 6.16 -16.00
N THR A 72 -8.69 5.52 -15.54
CA THR A 72 -7.49 5.33 -16.36
C THR A 72 -7.35 3.95 -16.96
N GLY A 73 -8.09 2.97 -16.45
CA GLY A 73 -7.93 1.56 -16.80
C GLY A 73 -6.59 0.96 -16.33
N SER A 74 -5.83 1.69 -15.54
CA SER A 74 -4.49 1.29 -15.07
C SER A 74 -4.50 1.11 -13.55
N PRO A 75 -3.66 0.21 -13.00
CA PRO A 75 -3.64 -0.02 -11.57
C PRO A 75 -3.18 1.24 -10.81
N THR A 76 -3.85 1.51 -9.69
CA THR A 76 -3.45 2.51 -8.71
C THR A 76 -2.92 1.81 -7.47
N LEU A 77 -1.79 2.28 -6.95
CA LEU A 77 -1.18 1.82 -5.73
C LEU A 77 -1.83 2.52 -4.53
N LEU A 78 -2.25 1.73 -3.53
CA LEU A 78 -2.67 2.20 -2.21
C LEU A 78 -1.61 1.85 -1.18
N VAL A 79 -1.22 2.81 -0.36
CA VAL A 79 -0.21 2.58 0.70
C VAL A 79 -0.73 3.12 2.02
N CYS A 80 -0.63 2.33 3.08
CA CYS A 80 -0.93 2.78 4.45
C CYS A 80 0.07 2.23 5.47
N THR A 81 -0.08 2.72 6.68
CA THR A 81 0.67 2.24 7.85
C THR A 81 0.13 0.91 8.37
N SER A 82 0.69 0.39 9.47
CA SER A 82 0.29 -0.87 10.09
C SER A 82 -1.02 -0.77 10.88
N GLY A 83 -1.52 -1.91 11.32
CA GLY A 83 -2.70 -2.02 12.16
C GLY A 83 -3.99 -1.93 11.36
N THR A 84 -5.00 -1.28 11.92
CA THR A 84 -6.33 -1.18 11.29
C THR A 84 -6.40 -0.29 10.05
N ALA A 85 -5.34 0.44 9.72
CA ALA A 85 -5.29 1.32 8.55
C ALA A 85 -5.70 0.58 7.25
N GLY A 86 -5.10 -0.60 7.01
CA GLY A 86 -5.44 -1.42 5.85
C GLY A 86 -6.90 -1.85 5.79
N SER A 87 -7.54 -2.11 6.94
CA SER A 87 -8.94 -2.53 7.00
C SER A 87 -9.91 -1.47 6.49
N HIS A 88 -9.55 -0.21 6.56
CA HIS A 88 -10.36 0.90 6.04
C HIS A 88 -10.40 0.95 4.51
N TYR A 89 -9.51 0.25 3.82
CA TYR A 89 -9.58 0.09 2.37
C TYR A 89 -10.59 -0.97 1.92
N TYR A 90 -11.12 -1.78 2.85
CA TYR A 90 -11.91 -2.95 2.51
C TYR A 90 -13.13 -2.65 1.64
N PRO A 91 -13.94 -1.62 1.89
CA PRO A 91 -15.07 -1.29 1.02
C PRO A 91 -14.65 -0.98 -0.43
N ALA A 92 -13.55 -0.26 -0.62
CA ALA A 92 -13.03 0.04 -1.96
C ALA A 92 -12.45 -1.20 -2.64
N VAL A 93 -11.82 -2.10 -1.88
CA VAL A 93 -11.30 -3.38 -2.39
C VAL A 93 -12.42 -4.30 -2.83
N ILE A 94 -13.53 -4.37 -2.08
CA ILE A 94 -14.73 -5.13 -2.48
C ILE A 94 -15.26 -4.59 -3.81
N GLU A 95 -15.44 -3.29 -3.92
CA GLU A 95 -15.94 -2.66 -5.16
C GLU A 95 -14.98 -2.88 -6.34
N ALA A 96 -13.67 -2.76 -6.11
CA ALA A 96 -12.66 -3.07 -7.12
C ALA A 96 -12.73 -4.52 -7.60
N SER A 97 -12.93 -5.45 -6.66
CA SER A 97 -13.07 -6.87 -6.97
C SER A 97 -14.29 -7.18 -7.83
N LEU A 98 -15.44 -6.58 -7.48
CA LEU A 98 -16.70 -6.79 -8.19
C LEU A 98 -16.70 -6.18 -9.59
N THR A 99 -16.02 -5.04 -9.75
CA THR A 99 -15.97 -4.31 -11.02
C THR A 99 -14.77 -4.63 -11.89
N GLY A 100 -13.87 -5.51 -11.42
CA GLY A 100 -12.62 -5.82 -12.12
C GLY A 100 -11.64 -4.64 -12.21
N THR A 101 -11.77 -3.65 -11.33
CA THR A 101 -10.89 -2.47 -11.28
C THR A 101 -9.55 -2.83 -10.66
N PRO A 102 -8.40 -2.55 -11.31
CA PRO A 102 -7.10 -2.95 -10.80
C PRO A 102 -6.63 -2.05 -9.66
N LEU A 103 -6.46 -2.62 -8.47
CA LEU A 103 -5.83 -1.98 -7.32
C LEU A 103 -4.69 -2.84 -6.80
N ILE A 104 -3.62 -2.19 -6.34
CA ILE A 104 -2.52 -2.80 -5.59
C ILE A 104 -2.51 -2.15 -4.22
N VAL A 105 -2.59 -2.95 -3.16
CA VAL A 105 -2.57 -2.46 -1.77
C VAL A 105 -1.28 -2.92 -1.10
N LEU A 106 -0.52 -1.97 -0.58
CA LEU A 106 0.64 -2.21 0.28
C LEU A 106 0.34 -1.69 1.68
N THR A 107 0.23 -2.61 2.62
CA THR A 107 0.13 -2.28 4.04
C THR A 107 1.48 -2.48 4.70
N ALA A 108 1.98 -1.45 5.38
CA ALA A 108 3.13 -1.66 6.25
C ALA A 108 2.73 -2.52 7.46
N ASP A 109 3.66 -3.25 8.03
CA ASP A 109 3.38 -4.04 9.23
C ASP A 109 4.49 -3.92 10.27
N ARG A 110 4.23 -4.47 11.44
CA ARG A 110 5.20 -4.67 12.50
C ARG A 110 6.03 -5.91 12.20
N PRO A 111 7.31 -5.93 12.64
CA PRO A 111 8.14 -7.11 12.46
C PRO A 111 7.57 -8.32 13.22
N PRO A 112 7.86 -9.55 12.76
CA PRO A 112 7.26 -10.77 13.29
C PRO A 112 7.35 -10.94 14.81
N GLU A 113 8.44 -10.47 15.43
CA GLU A 113 8.64 -10.55 16.88
C GLU A 113 7.65 -9.71 17.70
N LEU A 114 6.95 -8.77 17.09
CA LEU A 114 5.91 -7.94 17.72
C LEU A 114 4.50 -8.43 17.44
N GLN A 115 4.33 -9.40 16.55
CA GLN A 115 3.03 -9.98 16.24
C GLN A 115 2.48 -10.78 17.42
N ALA A 116 1.16 -10.71 17.65
CA ALA A 116 0.44 -11.39 18.73
C ALA A 116 0.97 -11.09 20.16
N ARG A 117 1.64 -9.96 20.37
CA ARG A 117 2.22 -9.56 21.66
C ARG A 117 1.61 -8.29 22.26
N GLY A 118 0.49 -7.83 21.74
CA GLY A 118 -0.18 -6.61 22.20
C GLY A 118 0.59 -5.33 21.87
N ALA A 119 1.50 -5.36 20.89
CA ALA A 119 2.17 -4.18 20.42
C ALA A 119 1.17 -3.17 19.82
N ASN A 120 1.40 -1.88 20.10
CA ASN A 120 0.53 -0.82 19.62
C ASN A 120 0.41 -0.85 18.09
N GLN A 121 -0.81 -0.64 17.58
CA GLN A 121 -1.10 -0.55 16.15
C GLN A 121 -0.63 -1.80 15.38
N THR A 122 -0.93 -2.98 15.95
CA THR A 122 -0.60 -4.29 15.40
C THR A 122 -1.84 -5.15 15.38
N ILE A 123 -2.16 -5.71 14.23
CA ILE A 123 -3.21 -6.71 14.02
C ILE A 123 -2.63 -7.80 13.12
N ASP A 124 -3.27 -8.95 13.05
CA ASP A 124 -2.98 -9.91 11.99
C ASP A 124 -3.52 -9.34 10.66
N GLN A 125 -2.61 -9.02 9.74
CA GLN A 125 -2.94 -8.51 8.41
C GLN A 125 -2.95 -9.60 7.33
N THR A 126 -2.63 -10.86 7.72
CA THR A 126 -2.65 -11.99 6.80
C THR A 126 -4.05 -12.17 6.23
N ASP A 127 -4.14 -12.23 4.91
CA ASP A 127 -5.42 -12.37 4.19
C ASP A 127 -6.50 -11.34 4.59
N LEU A 128 -6.11 -10.14 5.00
CA LEU A 128 -6.99 -9.08 5.48
C LEU A 128 -8.20 -8.83 4.57
N PHE A 129 -8.03 -8.97 3.27
CA PHE A 129 -9.08 -8.74 2.27
C PHE A 129 -9.77 -10.02 1.80
N GLY A 130 -9.37 -11.18 2.31
CA GLY A 130 -9.98 -12.49 2.04
C GLY A 130 -10.15 -12.75 0.54
N ARG A 131 -11.35 -13.23 0.17
CA ARG A 131 -11.69 -13.58 -1.22
C ARG A 131 -11.84 -12.38 -2.18
N HIS A 132 -11.75 -11.16 -1.68
CA HIS A 132 -11.94 -9.95 -2.50
C HIS A 132 -10.66 -9.47 -3.17
N VAL A 133 -9.54 -10.17 -2.99
CA VAL A 133 -8.30 -9.94 -3.73
C VAL A 133 -7.97 -11.13 -4.62
N ARG A 134 -7.26 -10.88 -5.70
CA ARG A 134 -6.77 -11.94 -6.60
C ARG A 134 -5.58 -12.68 -5.98
N LYS A 135 -4.80 -11.98 -5.18
CA LYS A 135 -3.62 -12.50 -4.49
C LYS A 135 -3.35 -11.70 -3.22
N SER A 136 -2.97 -12.40 -2.16
CA SER A 136 -2.40 -11.84 -0.94
C SER A 136 -0.97 -12.37 -0.80
N LEU A 137 -0.03 -11.51 -0.42
CA LEU A 137 1.38 -11.84 -0.25
C LEU A 137 1.88 -11.20 1.03
N ASP A 138 2.49 -12.00 1.87
CA ASP A 138 3.35 -11.51 2.95
C ASP A 138 4.77 -11.42 2.41
N LEU A 139 5.39 -10.25 2.57
CA LEU A 139 6.73 -9.97 2.03
C LEU A 139 7.82 -10.04 3.11
N GLY A 140 7.46 -10.39 4.35
CA GLY A 140 8.38 -10.55 5.48
C GLY A 140 8.62 -9.30 6.30
#